data_2ba10973ee19ab3fd0650bcd3513a456
#
_entry.id   2ba10973ee19ab3fd0650bcd3513a456
#
_cell.length_a   1.000
_cell.length_b   1.000
_cell.length_c   1.000
_cell.angle_alpha   90.00
_cell.angle_beta   90.00
_cell.angle_gamma   90.00
#
_symmetry.space_group_name_H-M   'P 1'
#
loop_
_entity.id
_entity.type
_entity.pdbx_description
1 polymer ?
#
loop_
_entity_poly.entity_id
_entity_poly.type
_entity_poly.pdbx_seq_one_letter_code
_entity_poly.pdbx_strand_id
1 'polypeptide(L)'
;MSDKESVVIIGGGPAGLTAAWELIKDGGDARYDVTVLEESQEFGGIARTVRHNGNRMDIGGHRFFSKDDRIMQWWAQTLPLQGAPSYDDKKLGRSHELEPGGPDPEKTDKVMLKRHRVSRIFWNKHFFDYPISLSVSTLKAMGPRITVEAGFSYLKSVFHKLPEDNLENFYINRFGRKLYSMFFEGYTEKLWGRHPSEISADWGSQRVKGLSIMGVLKNAVQKLLPKKRSNAEVETSLIEEFWYPKLGPGQLWETVEQNCVDAGVTVLTGAKVVAIHRENGVIASVDYEDAEGKRTTLKADQFISSMPVKDLVEALDTEQDPAPQDMVAVAKGLPYRDFVTVGILVKRLKLKNTTDIPTLGNPPIVPDCWIYVQDPGYKVGRLQIFNNWSPYLVKDVDDTVWSGLEYFCEEGDDFWNMTDEEATRFAIKELTRMGVINGAHEVLDAHRERVKKAYPAYFDTYDQMPELVE
;
A
#
# COMPACT_ATOMS: atom_id res chain seq x y z
N MET A 1 10.04 38.43 -23.80
CA MET A 1 9.83 37.05 -23.30
C MET A 1 8.79 37.18 -22.22
N SER A 2 7.66 36.51 -22.30
CA SER A 2 6.73 36.47 -21.15
C SER A 2 7.48 35.72 -20.05
N ASP A 3 7.64 36.34 -18.88
CA ASP A 3 8.22 35.66 -17.76
C ASP A 3 7.31 34.44 -17.46
N LYS A 4 7.92 33.26 -17.41
CA LYS A 4 7.19 32.06 -17.03
C LYS A 4 6.76 32.17 -15.56
N GLU A 5 5.60 31.65 -15.24
CA GLU A 5 5.14 31.56 -13.85
C GLU A 5 5.93 30.47 -13.12
N SER A 6 6.59 30.83 -12.04
CA SER A 6 7.40 29.89 -11.24
C SER A 6 6.51 29.09 -10.29
N VAL A 7 6.68 27.77 -10.27
CA VAL A 7 5.90 26.85 -9.44
C VAL A 7 6.84 25.96 -8.64
N VAL A 8 6.70 25.96 -7.32
CA VAL A 8 7.41 25.05 -6.43
C VAL A 8 6.46 23.96 -5.94
N ILE A 9 6.85 22.70 -6.14
CA ILE A 9 6.11 21.52 -5.70
C ILE A 9 6.91 20.83 -4.60
N ILE A 10 6.28 20.64 -3.44
CA ILE A 10 6.89 20.00 -2.28
C ILE A 10 6.45 18.55 -2.21
N GLY A 11 7.40 17.64 -2.38
CA GLY A 11 7.24 16.20 -2.38
C GLY A 11 7.32 15.56 -3.77
N GLY A 12 8.22 14.60 -3.94
CA GLY A 12 8.43 13.77 -5.14
C GLY A 12 7.65 12.45 -5.12
N GLY A 13 6.56 12.40 -4.35
CA GLY A 13 5.63 11.28 -4.34
C GLY A 13 4.62 11.32 -5.49
N PRO A 14 3.65 10.37 -5.54
CA PRO A 14 2.64 10.29 -6.60
C PRO A 14 1.91 11.61 -6.86
N ALA A 15 1.51 12.33 -5.83
CA ALA A 15 0.76 13.58 -5.96
C ALA A 15 1.62 14.71 -6.56
N GLY A 16 2.83 14.93 -6.03
CA GLY A 16 3.70 16.00 -6.50
C GLY A 16 4.21 15.75 -7.92
N LEU A 17 4.63 14.53 -8.25
CA LEU A 17 5.07 14.19 -9.61
C LEU A 17 3.92 14.26 -10.62
N THR A 18 2.70 13.87 -10.22
CA THR A 18 1.52 14.05 -11.09
C THR A 18 1.26 15.54 -11.34
N ALA A 19 1.32 16.38 -10.30
CA ALA A 19 1.14 17.82 -10.44
C ALA A 19 2.21 18.44 -11.37
N ALA A 20 3.47 18.05 -11.18
CA ALA A 20 4.57 18.51 -12.04
C ALA A 20 4.33 18.15 -13.52
N TRP A 21 3.98 16.89 -13.78
CA TRP A 21 3.73 16.41 -15.13
C TRP A 21 2.51 17.09 -15.79
N GLU A 22 1.41 17.24 -15.05
CA GLU A 22 0.19 17.89 -15.54
C GLU A 22 0.40 19.39 -15.85
N LEU A 23 1.29 20.07 -15.13
CA LEU A 23 1.64 21.46 -15.42
C LEU A 23 2.51 21.63 -16.68
N ILE A 24 3.42 20.66 -16.93
CA ILE A 24 4.46 20.82 -17.95
C ILE A 24 4.10 20.17 -19.29
N LYS A 25 3.29 19.11 -19.30
CA LYS A 25 2.88 18.43 -20.53
C LYS A 25 2.12 19.35 -21.49
N ASP A 26 2.00 18.96 -22.74
CA ASP A 26 1.20 19.63 -23.78
C ASP A 26 1.56 21.13 -23.99
N GLY A 27 2.84 21.48 -23.84
CA GLY A 27 3.35 22.84 -24.01
C GLY A 27 3.26 23.72 -22.77
N GLY A 28 3.01 23.14 -21.61
CA GLY A 28 3.03 23.84 -20.32
C GLY A 28 4.42 24.41 -19.96
N ASP A 29 5.49 23.79 -20.49
CA ASP A 29 6.87 24.28 -20.39
C ASP A 29 7.07 25.71 -20.93
N ALA A 30 6.22 26.17 -21.83
CA ALA A 30 6.24 27.55 -22.29
C ALA A 30 5.64 28.54 -21.28
N ARG A 31 4.84 28.06 -20.32
CA ARG A 31 4.08 28.87 -19.35
C ARG A 31 4.64 28.81 -17.95
N TYR A 32 5.16 27.65 -17.56
CA TYR A 32 5.59 27.36 -16.20
C TYR A 32 7.07 27.04 -16.10
N ASP A 33 7.69 27.47 -15.02
CA ASP A 33 9.01 27.06 -14.56
C ASP A 33 8.83 26.27 -13.26
N VAL A 34 8.88 24.94 -13.36
CA VAL A 34 8.50 24.03 -12.28
C VAL A 34 9.73 23.48 -11.58
N THR A 35 9.75 23.59 -10.25
CA THR A 35 10.75 22.96 -9.36
C THR A 35 10.07 22.02 -8.38
N VAL A 36 10.53 20.75 -8.32
CA VAL A 36 10.10 19.75 -7.35
C VAL A 36 11.17 19.59 -6.28
N LEU A 37 10.77 19.67 -5.00
CA LEU A 37 11.63 19.43 -3.84
C LEU A 37 11.25 18.10 -3.20
N GLU A 38 12.18 17.13 -3.15
CA GLU A 38 11.99 15.83 -2.50
C GLU A 38 13.02 15.64 -1.38
N GLU A 39 12.55 15.27 -0.18
CA GLU A 39 13.43 15.10 1.00
C GLU A 39 14.35 13.87 0.91
N SER A 40 13.90 12.83 0.23
CA SER A 40 14.66 11.59 0.04
C SER A 40 15.54 11.62 -1.22
N GLN A 41 16.30 10.56 -1.44
CA GLN A 41 17.05 10.36 -2.68
C GLN A 41 16.25 9.56 -3.73
N GLU A 42 15.02 9.16 -3.41
CA GLU A 42 14.19 8.28 -4.23
C GLU A 42 12.80 8.90 -4.46
N PHE A 43 12.21 8.60 -5.62
CA PHE A 43 10.89 9.09 -6.00
C PHE A 43 9.80 8.05 -5.75
N GLY A 44 8.56 8.55 -5.74
CA GLY A 44 7.38 7.70 -5.56
C GLY A 44 6.84 7.64 -4.14
N GLY A 45 7.49 8.31 -3.17
CA GLY A 45 7.02 8.36 -1.79
C GLY A 45 6.75 6.96 -1.22
N ILE A 46 5.54 6.72 -0.68
CA ILE A 46 5.16 5.39 -0.18
C ILE A 46 4.92 4.35 -1.28
N ALA A 47 4.89 4.75 -2.56
CA ALA A 47 4.77 3.86 -3.70
C ALA A 47 6.12 3.54 -4.37
N ARG A 48 7.25 3.86 -3.73
CA ARG A 48 8.58 3.54 -4.26
C ARG A 48 8.85 2.03 -4.19
N THR A 49 9.78 1.57 -5.01
CA THR A 49 10.28 0.19 -5.02
C THR A 49 11.77 0.19 -4.67
N VAL A 50 12.11 -0.44 -3.57
CA VAL A 50 13.48 -0.54 -3.07
C VAL A 50 14.27 -1.58 -3.87
N ARG A 51 15.55 -1.27 -4.17
CA ARG A 51 16.48 -2.16 -4.87
C ARG A 51 17.51 -2.72 -3.90
N HIS A 52 17.65 -4.04 -3.85
CA HIS A 52 18.62 -4.69 -3.00
C HIS A 52 19.24 -5.94 -3.68
N ASN A 53 20.54 -5.92 -3.92
CA ASN A 53 21.34 -7.03 -4.48
C ASN A 53 20.74 -7.67 -5.76
N GLY A 54 20.09 -6.86 -6.61
CA GLY A 54 19.43 -7.28 -7.84
C GLY A 54 17.98 -7.72 -7.67
N ASN A 55 17.48 -7.77 -6.45
CA ASN A 55 16.07 -7.95 -6.13
C ASN A 55 15.39 -6.58 -5.92
N ARG A 56 14.05 -6.57 -6.00
CA ARG A 56 13.22 -5.39 -5.78
C ARG A 56 12.14 -5.70 -4.76
N MET A 57 11.84 -4.73 -3.92
CA MET A 57 10.88 -4.85 -2.82
C MET A 57 9.98 -3.62 -2.76
N ASP A 58 8.68 -3.83 -2.79
CA ASP A 58 7.74 -2.77 -2.54
C ASP A 58 7.63 -2.51 -1.04
N ILE A 59 7.49 -1.26 -0.66
CA ILE A 59 7.30 -0.86 0.73
C ILE A 59 5.81 -0.89 1.14
N GLY A 60 5.05 -1.77 0.54
CA GLY A 60 3.62 -2.01 0.75
C GLY A 60 3.02 -2.63 -0.50
N GLY A 61 1.86 -3.24 -0.38
CA GLY A 61 1.17 -3.85 -1.52
C GLY A 61 0.45 -2.80 -2.37
N HIS A 62 1.02 -2.37 -3.48
CA HIS A 62 0.44 -1.38 -4.37
C HIS A 62 -0.12 -2.04 -5.63
N ARG A 63 -1.42 -1.93 -5.84
CA ARG A 63 -2.13 -2.41 -7.04
C ARG A 63 -2.61 -1.22 -7.85
N PHE A 64 -2.34 -1.22 -9.15
CA PHE A 64 -2.85 -0.19 -10.05
C PHE A 64 -4.24 -0.58 -10.52
N PHE A 65 -5.23 -0.03 -9.88
CA PHE A 65 -6.62 -0.14 -10.21
C PHE A 65 -7.37 1.14 -9.79
N SER A 66 -8.16 1.67 -10.71
CA SER A 66 -9.09 2.76 -10.44
C SER A 66 -10.45 2.46 -11.09
N LYS A 67 -11.52 3.00 -10.51
CA LYS A 67 -12.85 3.05 -11.14
C LYS A 67 -12.97 4.22 -12.12
N ASP A 68 -12.03 5.15 -12.10
CA ASP A 68 -11.95 6.29 -13.01
C ASP A 68 -11.05 5.93 -14.20
N ASP A 69 -11.66 5.84 -15.38
CA ASP A 69 -10.98 5.49 -16.62
C ASP A 69 -9.88 6.51 -17.00
N ARG A 70 -10.01 7.77 -16.58
CA ARG A 70 -8.99 8.80 -16.84
C ARG A 70 -7.70 8.46 -16.11
N ILE A 71 -7.78 7.96 -14.88
CA ILE A 71 -6.62 7.53 -14.09
C ILE A 71 -5.98 6.30 -14.75
N MET A 72 -6.79 5.32 -15.17
CA MET A 72 -6.29 4.12 -15.85
C MET A 72 -5.58 4.48 -17.15
N GLN A 73 -6.16 5.40 -17.95
CA GLN A 73 -5.56 5.90 -19.19
C GLN A 73 -4.25 6.66 -18.92
N TRP A 74 -4.20 7.49 -17.88
CA TRP A 74 -3.01 8.24 -17.49
C TRP A 74 -1.85 7.29 -17.14
N TRP A 75 -2.11 6.22 -16.39
CA TRP A 75 -1.10 5.20 -16.12
C TRP A 75 -0.64 4.49 -17.38
N ALA A 76 -1.56 4.12 -18.29
CA ALA A 76 -1.23 3.46 -19.54
C ALA A 76 -0.42 4.36 -20.52
N GLN A 77 -0.63 5.68 -20.46
CA GLN A 77 0.19 6.64 -21.23
C GLN A 77 1.63 6.73 -20.69
N THR A 78 1.80 6.56 -19.39
CA THR A 78 3.13 6.58 -18.74
C THR A 78 3.87 5.26 -18.93
N LEU A 79 3.21 4.14 -18.62
CA LEU A 79 3.69 2.77 -18.82
C LEU A 79 2.62 1.97 -19.57
N PRO A 80 2.81 1.70 -20.88
CA PRO A 80 1.83 0.95 -21.67
C PRO A 80 1.63 -0.47 -21.18
N LEU A 81 0.41 -1.01 -21.37
CA LEU A 81 0.09 -2.39 -21.04
C LEU A 81 0.83 -3.38 -21.95
N GLN A 82 1.17 -4.55 -21.41
CA GLN A 82 1.83 -5.63 -22.14
C GLN A 82 1.03 -6.10 -23.37
N GLY A 83 1.70 -6.17 -24.51
CA GLY A 83 1.17 -6.74 -25.77
C GLY A 83 1.67 -8.16 -26.04
N ALA A 84 2.53 -8.69 -25.17
CA ALA A 84 3.03 -10.06 -25.21
C ALA A 84 3.04 -10.68 -23.79
N PRO A 85 3.00 -12.03 -23.67
CA PRO A 85 3.06 -12.70 -22.40
C PRO A 85 4.38 -12.43 -21.65
N SER A 86 4.30 -12.22 -20.31
CA SER A 86 5.47 -12.11 -19.44
C SER A 86 6.20 -13.45 -19.27
N TYR A 87 7.37 -13.43 -18.64
CA TYR A 87 8.17 -14.63 -18.38
C TYR A 87 7.36 -15.75 -17.73
N ASP A 88 6.67 -15.47 -16.65
CA ASP A 88 5.87 -16.45 -15.93
C ASP A 88 4.63 -16.89 -16.70
N ASP A 89 4.00 -16.01 -17.50
CA ASP A 89 2.88 -16.37 -18.38
C ASP A 89 3.32 -17.43 -19.39
N LYS A 90 4.47 -17.20 -20.04
CA LYS A 90 5.05 -18.16 -21.01
C LYS A 90 5.38 -19.49 -20.35
N LYS A 91 6.04 -19.45 -19.20
CA LYS A 91 6.51 -20.65 -18.49
C LYS A 91 5.37 -21.48 -17.91
N LEU A 92 4.30 -20.84 -17.47
CA LEU A 92 3.15 -21.48 -16.82
C LEU A 92 1.97 -21.69 -17.76
N GLY A 93 2.08 -21.30 -19.04
CA GLY A 93 1.00 -21.42 -20.02
C GLY A 93 -0.24 -20.58 -19.67
N ARG A 94 -0.05 -19.44 -18.99
CA ARG A 94 -1.15 -18.52 -18.66
C ARG A 94 -1.54 -17.71 -19.87
N SER A 95 -2.83 -17.50 -20.04
CA SER A 95 -3.39 -16.60 -21.04
C SER A 95 -4.29 -15.55 -20.39
N HIS A 96 -4.11 -14.31 -20.77
CA HIS A 96 -5.00 -13.20 -20.46
C HIS A 96 -5.09 -12.27 -21.69
N GLU A 97 -6.00 -11.34 -21.65
CA GLU A 97 -6.15 -10.37 -22.73
C GLU A 97 -4.92 -9.45 -22.77
N LEU A 98 -4.24 -9.46 -23.91
CA LEU A 98 -3.08 -8.62 -24.18
C LEU A 98 -3.48 -7.35 -24.92
N GLU A 99 -2.74 -6.27 -24.73
CA GLU A 99 -3.01 -5.00 -25.38
C GLU A 99 -2.52 -5.04 -26.86
N PRO A 100 -3.41 -4.84 -27.84
CA PRO A 100 -3.01 -4.82 -29.25
C PRO A 100 -1.96 -3.74 -29.52
N GLY A 101 -0.79 -4.15 -30.02
CA GLY A 101 0.32 -3.23 -30.26
C GLY A 101 1.12 -2.82 -29.02
N GLY A 102 0.76 -3.34 -27.84
CA GLY A 102 1.50 -3.11 -26.61
C GLY A 102 2.91 -3.69 -26.62
N PRO A 103 3.80 -3.23 -25.72
CA PRO A 103 5.17 -3.69 -25.65
C PRO A 103 5.31 -5.14 -25.17
N ASP A 104 6.41 -5.79 -25.57
CA ASP A 104 6.81 -7.11 -25.09
C ASP A 104 7.63 -6.96 -23.79
N PRO A 105 7.18 -7.49 -22.64
CA PRO A 105 7.91 -7.40 -21.37
C PRO A 105 9.32 -8.00 -21.40
N GLU A 106 9.60 -8.91 -22.34
CA GLU A 106 10.96 -9.46 -22.49
C GLU A 106 11.91 -8.55 -23.26
N LYS A 107 11.40 -7.51 -23.92
CA LYS A 107 12.19 -6.60 -24.76
C LYS A 107 12.33 -5.20 -24.19
N THR A 108 11.44 -4.82 -23.28
CA THR A 108 11.47 -3.49 -22.64
C THR A 108 11.06 -3.57 -21.18
N ASP A 109 11.59 -2.62 -20.40
CA ASP A 109 11.18 -2.45 -19.01
C ASP A 109 10.00 -1.47 -18.89
N LYS A 110 9.80 -0.56 -19.86
CA LYS A 110 8.68 0.40 -19.85
C LYS A 110 7.36 -0.30 -20.20
N VAL A 111 6.81 -1.07 -19.28
CA VAL A 111 5.58 -1.85 -19.49
C VAL A 111 4.86 -2.13 -18.19
N MET A 112 3.54 -2.10 -18.21
CA MET A 112 2.67 -2.64 -17.16
C MET A 112 2.21 -4.04 -17.49
N LEU A 113 2.25 -4.90 -16.48
CA LEU A 113 1.75 -6.28 -16.53
C LEU A 113 0.30 -6.33 -16.05
N LYS A 114 -0.50 -7.23 -16.60
CA LYS A 114 -1.78 -7.65 -16.03
C LYS A 114 -1.52 -8.78 -15.05
N ARG A 115 -2.01 -8.63 -13.82
CA ARG A 115 -1.76 -9.58 -12.73
C ARG A 115 -3.06 -10.00 -12.08
N HIS A 116 -3.13 -11.29 -11.72
CA HIS A 116 -4.23 -11.82 -10.94
C HIS A 116 -3.94 -11.70 -9.45
N ARG A 117 -4.90 -11.18 -8.72
CA ARG A 117 -4.80 -11.08 -7.28
C ARG A 117 -5.09 -12.43 -6.63
N VAL A 118 -4.11 -12.97 -5.93
CA VAL A 118 -4.32 -14.02 -4.95
C VAL A 118 -3.91 -13.50 -3.58
N SER A 119 -4.80 -13.56 -2.62
CA SER A 119 -4.49 -13.19 -1.24
C SER A 119 -5.31 -14.06 -0.31
N ARG A 120 -4.70 -14.48 0.79
CA ARG A 120 -5.33 -15.30 1.82
C ARG A 120 -5.07 -14.73 3.21
N ILE A 121 -5.80 -15.25 4.19
CA ILE A 121 -5.64 -14.96 5.60
C ILE A 121 -4.95 -16.16 6.26
N PHE A 122 -3.88 -15.91 7.02
CA PHE A 122 -3.27 -16.88 7.91
C PHE A 122 -3.79 -16.67 9.33
N TRP A 123 -4.47 -17.70 9.86
CA TRP A 123 -4.98 -17.71 11.23
C TRP A 123 -4.98 -19.15 11.78
N ASN A 124 -4.49 -19.32 13.00
CA ASN A 124 -4.38 -20.61 13.69
C ASN A 124 -3.74 -21.71 12.80
N LYS A 125 -2.65 -21.38 12.10
CA LYS A 125 -1.90 -22.26 11.17
C LYS A 125 -2.71 -22.75 9.96
N HIS A 126 -3.84 -22.15 9.65
CA HIS A 126 -4.66 -22.42 8.48
C HIS A 126 -4.73 -21.20 7.56
N PHE A 127 -4.93 -21.47 6.28
CA PHE A 127 -5.18 -20.43 5.28
C PHE A 127 -6.66 -20.34 4.97
N PHE A 128 -7.18 -19.12 4.92
CA PHE A 128 -8.55 -18.78 4.55
C PHE A 128 -8.54 -17.85 3.35
N ASP A 129 -9.55 -17.97 2.48
CA ASP A 129 -9.69 -17.07 1.35
C ASP A 129 -9.94 -15.62 1.81
N TYR A 130 -9.42 -14.66 1.05
CA TYR A 130 -9.72 -13.25 1.26
C TYR A 130 -10.42 -12.66 0.02
N PRO A 131 -11.57 -12.00 0.19
CA PRO A 131 -12.36 -11.88 1.43
C PRO A 131 -12.87 -13.24 1.92
N ILE A 132 -13.11 -13.32 3.24
CA ILE A 132 -13.61 -14.56 3.86
C ILE A 132 -14.91 -14.96 3.19
N SER A 133 -14.94 -16.16 2.64
CA SER A 133 -16.13 -16.78 2.04
C SER A 133 -16.60 -17.95 2.89
N LEU A 134 -17.90 -18.21 2.92
CA LEU A 134 -18.47 -19.39 3.54
C LEU A 134 -18.31 -20.61 2.61
N SER A 135 -17.06 -20.93 2.27
CA SER A 135 -16.70 -22.08 1.47
C SER A 135 -16.60 -23.35 2.33
N VAL A 136 -16.68 -24.51 1.69
CA VAL A 136 -16.45 -25.79 2.38
C VAL A 136 -15.05 -25.86 2.98
N SER A 137 -14.05 -25.26 2.33
CA SER A 137 -12.68 -25.13 2.85
C SER A 137 -12.61 -24.29 4.11
N THR A 138 -13.29 -23.13 4.14
CA THR A 138 -13.40 -22.27 5.33
C THR A 138 -14.06 -23.01 6.49
N LEU A 139 -15.20 -23.67 6.27
CA LEU A 139 -15.90 -24.41 7.31
C LEU A 139 -15.06 -25.59 7.85
N LYS A 140 -14.34 -26.30 6.99
CA LYS A 140 -13.42 -27.35 7.41
C LYS A 140 -12.25 -26.81 8.24
N ALA A 141 -11.66 -25.68 7.84
CA ALA A 141 -10.56 -25.06 8.56
C ALA A 141 -10.99 -24.51 9.93
N MET A 142 -12.22 -23.99 10.05
CA MET A 142 -12.80 -23.54 11.32
C MET A 142 -13.16 -24.72 12.24
N GLY A 143 -13.56 -25.84 11.67
CA GLY A 143 -14.09 -26.99 12.39
C GLY A 143 -15.53 -26.81 12.88
N PRO A 144 -16.24 -27.90 13.26
CA PRO A 144 -17.68 -27.87 13.54
C PRO A 144 -18.04 -26.98 14.75
N ARG A 145 -17.25 -27.00 15.79
CA ARG A 145 -17.51 -26.21 17.00
C ARG A 145 -17.49 -24.71 16.72
N ILE A 146 -16.42 -24.22 16.08
CA ILE A 146 -16.27 -22.78 15.79
C ILE A 146 -17.34 -22.34 14.77
N THR A 147 -17.66 -23.19 13.79
CA THR A 147 -18.71 -22.92 12.81
C THR A 147 -20.07 -22.70 13.48
N VAL A 148 -20.45 -23.56 14.43
CA VAL A 148 -21.70 -23.45 15.17
C VAL A 148 -21.70 -22.19 16.06
N GLU A 149 -20.59 -21.94 16.81
CA GLU A 149 -20.44 -20.73 17.63
C GLU A 149 -20.56 -19.45 16.77
N ALA A 150 -19.92 -19.43 15.57
CA ALA A 150 -20.02 -18.31 14.64
C ALA A 150 -21.45 -18.09 14.11
N GLY A 151 -22.15 -19.17 13.78
CA GLY A 151 -23.53 -19.12 13.34
C GLY A 151 -24.47 -18.53 14.41
N PHE A 152 -24.39 -19.00 15.65
CA PHE A 152 -25.18 -18.43 16.76
C PHE A 152 -24.81 -16.97 17.05
N SER A 153 -23.51 -16.65 17.03
CA SER A 153 -23.05 -15.28 17.23
C SER A 153 -23.56 -14.33 16.15
N TYR A 154 -23.57 -14.78 14.90
CA TYR A 154 -24.13 -14.01 13.79
C TYR A 154 -25.64 -13.80 13.93
N LEU A 155 -26.41 -14.86 14.22
CA LEU A 155 -27.86 -14.75 14.45
C LEU A 155 -28.16 -13.75 15.57
N LYS A 156 -27.41 -13.80 16.68
CA LYS A 156 -27.54 -12.82 17.76
C LYS A 156 -27.34 -11.39 17.25
N SER A 157 -26.33 -11.12 16.39
CA SER A 157 -26.07 -9.79 15.86
C SER A 157 -27.12 -9.32 14.85
N VAL A 158 -27.85 -10.24 14.21
CA VAL A 158 -28.98 -9.89 13.32
C VAL A 158 -30.16 -9.35 14.14
N PHE A 159 -30.48 -10.00 15.25
CA PHE A 159 -31.64 -9.64 16.09
C PHE A 159 -31.35 -8.55 17.13
N HIS A 160 -30.08 -8.38 17.53
CA HIS A 160 -29.66 -7.41 18.53
C HIS A 160 -28.51 -6.58 17.97
N LYS A 161 -28.86 -5.49 17.29
CA LYS A 161 -27.89 -4.53 16.77
C LYS A 161 -27.30 -3.66 17.89
N LEU A 162 -25.99 -3.47 17.86
CA LEU A 162 -25.27 -2.53 18.72
C LEU A 162 -25.27 -1.14 18.08
N PRO A 163 -25.16 -0.04 18.85
CA PRO A 163 -24.88 1.28 18.31
C PRO A 163 -23.58 1.26 17.48
N GLU A 164 -23.62 1.82 16.27
CA GLU A 164 -22.43 1.85 15.38
C GLU A 164 -21.61 3.13 15.61
N ASP A 165 -21.20 3.39 16.84
CA ASP A 165 -20.37 4.50 17.26
C ASP A 165 -18.85 4.20 17.16
N ASN A 166 -18.48 2.94 17.05
CA ASN A 166 -17.11 2.49 16.89
C ASN A 166 -16.99 1.30 15.93
N LEU A 167 -15.75 1.04 15.53
CA LEU A 167 -15.41 0.02 14.52
C LEU A 167 -15.68 -1.41 15.02
N GLU A 168 -15.54 -1.68 16.33
CA GLU A 168 -15.89 -2.97 16.93
C GLU A 168 -17.37 -3.30 16.71
N ASN A 169 -18.27 -2.39 17.12
CA ASN A 169 -19.71 -2.56 16.97
C ASN A 169 -20.13 -2.65 15.51
N PHE A 170 -19.48 -1.87 14.62
CA PHE A 170 -19.66 -1.94 13.19
C PHE A 170 -19.40 -3.35 12.63
N TYR A 171 -18.28 -3.97 13.02
CA TYR A 171 -17.95 -5.33 12.58
C TYR A 171 -18.84 -6.39 13.22
N ILE A 172 -19.12 -6.29 14.52
CA ILE A 172 -19.98 -7.24 15.24
C ILE A 172 -21.37 -7.27 14.60
N ASN A 173 -21.92 -6.13 14.25
CA ASN A 173 -23.23 -6.04 13.61
C ASN A 173 -23.29 -6.75 12.25
N ARG A 174 -22.15 -6.83 11.55
CA ARG A 174 -22.06 -7.42 10.19
C ARG A 174 -21.66 -8.88 10.19
N PHE A 175 -20.82 -9.29 11.11
CA PHE A 175 -20.19 -10.61 11.09
C PHE A 175 -20.48 -11.45 12.36
N GLY A 176 -21.01 -10.84 13.39
CA GLY A 176 -21.14 -11.43 14.72
C GLY A 176 -19.82 -11.41 15.51
N ARG A 177 -19.91 -11.37 16.84
CA ARG A 177 -18.74 -11.26 17.72
C ARG A 177 -17.69 -12.35 17.49
N LYS A 178 -18.11 -13.58 17.16
CA LYS A 178 -17.16 -14.70 16.96
C LYS A 178 -16.26 -14.49 15.76
N LEU A 179 -16.81 -14.17 14.59
CA LEU A 179 -16.00 -13.91 13.38
C LEU A 179 -15.21 -12.61 13.51
N TYR A 180 -15.78 -11.60 14.16
CA TYR A 180 -15.07 -10.37 14.48
C TYR A 180 -13.79 -10.66 15.27
N SER A 181 -13.88 -11.38 16.39
CA SER A 181 -12.71 -11.67 17.22
C SER A 181 -11.66 -12.56 16.55
N MET A 182 -12.07 -13.38 15.58
CA MET A 182 -11.13 -14.23 14.84
C MET A 182 -10.38 -13.50 13.73
N PHE A 183 -11.06 -12.62 13.00
CA PHE A 183 -10.57 -12.12 11.72
C PHE A 183 -10.41 -10.60 11.61
N PHE A 184 -10.91 -9.85 12.60
CA PHE A 184 -10.87 -8.39 12.53
C PHE A 184 -10.18 -7.76 13.75
N GLU A 185 -10.52 -8.17 14.95
CA GLU A 185 -10.07 -7.56 16.20
C GLU A 185 -8.54 -7.45 16.26
N GLY A 186 -7.85 -8.59 16.32
CA GLY A 186 -6.39 -8.60 16.48
C GLY A 186 -5.62 -8.02 15.29
N TYR A 187 -6.15 -8.15 14.06
CA TYR A 187 -5.50 -7.54 12.90
C TYR A 187 -5.67 -6.01 12.88
N THR A 188 -6.85 -5.52 13.22
CA THR A 188 -7.13 -4.08 13.32
C THR A 188 -6.27 -3.45 14.41
N GLU A 189 -6.15 -4.11 15.56
CA GLU A 189 -5.28 -3.67 16.64
C GLU A 189 -3.81 -3.64 16.24
N LYS A 190 -3.31 -4.66 15.53
CA LYS A 190 -1.95 -4.63 14.94
C LYS A 190 -1.76 -3.45 14.00
N LEU A 191 -2.72 -3.24 13.09
CA LEU A 191 -2.63 -2.20 12.06
C LEU A 191 -2.62 -0.81 12.68
N TRP A 192 -3.55 -0.54 13.62
CA TRP A 192 -3.76 0.81 14.14
C TRP A 192 -3.08 1.08 15.49
N GLY A 193 -2.58 0.04 16.19
CA GLY A 193 -2.03 0.17 17.53
C GLY A 193 -3.09 0.49 18.59
N ARG A 194 -4.38 0.42 18.22
CA ARG A 194 -5.52 0.68 19.09
C ARG A 194 -6.61 -0.37 18.93
N HIS A 195 -7.34 -0.64 20.01
CA HIS A 195 -8.46 -1.56 19.94
C HIS A 195 -9.59 -0.99 19.08
N PRO A 196 -10.31 -1.80 18.27
CA PRO A 196 -11.39 -1.33 17.40
C PRO A 196 -12.52 -0.56 18.08
N SER A 197 -12.71 -0.73 19.40
CA SER A 197 -13.66 0.06 20.20
C SER A 197 -13.28 1.54 20.35
N GLU A 198 -12.02 1.89 20.08
CA GLU A 198 -11.49 3.25 20.16
C GLU A 198 -11.39 3.93 18.79
N ILE A 199 -11.76 3.24 17.71
CA ILE A 199 -11.69 3.72 16.33
C ILE A 199 -13.10 4.03 15.83
N SER A 200 -13.29 5.17 15.14
CA SER A 200 -14.57 5.56 14.56
C SER A 200 -15.12 4.52 13.59
N ALA A 201 -16.44 4.30 13.61
CA ALA A 201 -17.13 3.45 12.66
C ALA A 201 -17.02 3.94 11.21
N ASP A 202 -16.79 5.22 10.98
CA ASP A 202 -16.68 5.83 9.64
C ASP A 202 -15.57 5.23 8.81
N TRP A 203 -14.45 4.88 9.41
CA TRP A 203 -13.37 4.17 8.74
C TRP A 203 -13.84 2.83 8.15
N GLY A 204 -14.59 2.05 8.93
CA GLY A 204 -15.18 0.78 8.49
C GLY A 204 -16.21 0.98 7.37
N SER A 205 -17.03 2.02 7.47
CA SER A 205 -18.08 2.32 6.51
C SER A 205 -17.53 2.65 5.12
N GLN A 206 -16.37 3.27 5.03
CA GLN A 206 -15.71 3.62 3.77
C GLN A 206 -15.06 2.42 3.09
N ARG A 207 -14.53 1.46 3.86
CA ARG A 207 -13.73 0.34 3.32
C ARG A 207 -14.47 -0.98 3.23
N VAL A 208 -15.54 -1.16 3.99
CA VAL A 208 -16.28 -2.42 4.14
C VAL A 208 -17.73 -2.28 3.68
N LYS A 209 -18.04 -1.22 2.89
CA LYS A 209 -19.36 -1.06 2.27
C LYS A 209 -19.72 -2.32 1.45
N GLY A 210 -20.87 -2.93 1.78
CA GLY A 210 -21.38 -4.11 1.04
C GLY A 210 -20.87 -5.47 1.51
N LEU A 211 -19.83 -5.56 2.36
CA LEU A 211 -19.43 -6.83 2.97
C LEU A 211 -20.41 -7.17 4.10
N SER A 212 -21.36 -8.04 3.81
CA SER A 212 -22.23 -8.68 4.81
C SER A 212 -22.27 -10.19 4.56
N ILE A 213 -22.43 -10.98 5.62
CA ILE A 213 -22.60 -12.45 5.46
C ILE A 213 -23.80 -12.75 4.55
N MET A 214 -24.86 -11.95 4.61
CA MET A 214 -26.02 -12.10 3.73
C MET A 214 -25.65 -11.85 2.26
N GLY A 215 -24.79 -10.85 1.97
CA GLY A 215 -24.23 -10.62 0.63
C GLY A 215 -23.37 -11.79 0.17
N VAL A 216 -22.54 -12.33 1.03
CA VAL A 216 -21.70 -13.52 0.77
C VAL A 216 -22.57 -14.76 0.51
N LEU A 217 -23.61 -14.99 1.31
CA LEU A 217 -24.57 -16.08 1.10
C LEU A 217 -25.34 -15.91 -0.21
N LYS A 218 -25.80 -14.70 -0.51
CA LYS A 218 -26.49 -14.39 -1.79
C LYS A 218 -25.56 -14.64 -2.99
N ASN A 219 -24.31 -14.24 -2.91
CA ASN A 219 -23.32 -14.50 -3.95
C ASN A 219 -22.96 -15.99 -4.08
N ALA A 220 -22.90 -16.74 -2.97
CA ALA A 220 -22.69 -18.19 -3.00
C ALA A 220 -23.87 -18.91 -3.67
N VAL A 221 -25.11 -18.53 -3.37
CA VAL A 221 -26.32 -19.06 -4.02
C VAL A 221 -26.39 -18.63 -5.49
N GLN A 222 -26.00 -17.39 -5.83
CA GLN A 222 -25.96 -16.92 -7.22
C GLN A 222 -24.88 -17.60 -8.06
N LYS A 223 -23.77 -18.06 -7.47
CA LYS A 223 -22.78 -18.87 -8.18
C LYS A 223 -23.28 -20.27 -8.57
N LEU A 224 -24.35 -20.73 -7.96
CA LEU A 224 -25.04 -21.99 -8.31
C LEU A 224 -26.07 -21.82 -9.43
N LEU A 225 -26.40 -20.59 -9.85
CA LEU A 225 -27.32 -20.28 -10.93
C LEU A 225 -26.57 -19.85 -12.20
N PRO A 226 -27.04 -20.18 -13.42
CA PRO A 226 -26.40 -19.78 -14.66
C PRO A 226 -26.33 -18.24 -14.79
N LYS A 227 -25.14 -17.69 -15.02
CA LYS A 227 -24.85 -16.26 -15.02
C LYS A 227 -25.57 -15.48 -16.13
N LYS A 228 -26.34 -14.47 -15.75
CA LYS A 228 -26.47 -13.23 -16.53
C LYS A 228 -25.46 -12.22 -15.98
N ARG A 229 -24.53 -11.77 -16.83
CA ARG A 229 -23.57 -10.69 -16.48
C ARG A 229 -24.35 -9.40 -16.26
N SER A 230 -24.29 -8.84 -15.07
CA SER A 230 -24.61 -7.44 -14.80
C SER A 230 -23.37 -6.79 -14.17
N ASN A 231 -22.99 -5.64 -14.66
CA ASN A 231 -21.93 -4.78 -14.10
C ASN A 231 -22.45 -4.20 -12.78
N ALA A 232 -22.47 -5.02 -11.73
CA ALA A 232 -22.71 -4.55 -10.38
C ALA A 232 -21.40 -3.92 -9.85
N GLU A 233 -21.51 -2.84 -9.11
CA GLU A 233 -20.40 -2.16 -8.43
C GLU A 233 -19.52 -3.16 -7.68
N VAL A 234 -18.32 -3.41 -8.22
CA VAL A 234 -17.33 -4.28 -7.60
C VAL A 234 -16.56 -3.44 -6.57
N GLU A 235 -16.59 -3.86 -5.31
CA GLU A 235 -15.78 -3.23 -4.28
C GLU A 235 -14.28 -3.41 -4.55
N THR A 236 -13.49 -2.40 -4.23
CA THR A 236 -12.04 -2.38 -4.47
C THR A 236 -11.30 -3.57 -3.83
N SER A 237 -11.85 -4.13 -2.74
CA SER A 237 -11.33 -5.33 -2.08
C SER A 237 -11.58 -6.64 -2.84
N LEU A 238 -12.49 -6.63 -3.83
CA LEU A 238 -12.92 -7.81 -4.60
C LEU A 238 -12.31 -7.88 -6.00
N ILE A 239 -11.41 -6.96 -6.34
CA ILE A 239 -10.78 -6.90 -7.65
C ILE A 239 -9.89 -8.13 -7.84
N GLU A 240 -10.17 -8.90 -8.88
CA GLU A 240 -9.43 -10.13 -9.22
C GLU A 240 -8.21 -9.85 -10.10
N GLU A 241 -8.27 -8.79 -10.94
CA GLU A 241 -7.15 -8.36 -11.80
C GLU A 241 -6.73 -6.93 -11.48
N PHE A 242 -5.45 -6.64 -11.60
CA PHE A 242 -4.87 -5.31 -11.45
C PHE A 242 -3.68 -5.12 -12.39
N TRP A 243 -3.30 -3.88 -12.64
CA TRP A 243 -2.08 -3.57 -13.37
C TRP A 243 -0.91 -3.43 -12.40
N TYR A 244 0.27 -3.74 -12.89
CA TYR A 244 1.46 -3.68 -12.07
C TYR A 244 2.69 -3.39 -12.94
N PRO A 245 3.47 -2.32 -12.66
CA PRO A 245 4.68 -2.03 -13.40
C PRO A 245 5.66 -3.20 -13.33
N LYS A 246 6.30 -3.55 -14.44
CA LYS A 246 7.22 -4.69 -14.54
C LYS A 246 8.23 -4.74 -13.40
N LEU A 247 8.80 -3.60 -13.02
CA LEU A 247 9.85 -3.47 -12.02
C LEU A 247 9.37 -2.92 -10.67
N GLY A 248 8.06 -3.00 -10.38
CA GLY A 248 7.44 -2.51 -9.16
C GLY A 248 6.79 -1.13 -9.31
N PRO A 249 5.93 -0.72 -8.35
CA PRO A 249 5.16 0.53 -8.42
C PRO A 249 6.03 1.77 -8.53
N GLY A 250 7.22 1.78 -7.92
CA GLY A 250 8.18 2.88 -8.04
C GLY A 250 8.59 3.19 -9.46
N GLN A 251 8.60 2.19 -10.35
CA GLN A 251 8.95 2.38 -11.77
C GLN A 251 8.03 3.38 -12.48
N LEU A 252 6.75 3.42 -12.14
CA LEU A 252 5.84 4.40 -12.74
C LEU A 252 6.28 5.82 -12.38
N TRP A 253 6.57 6.04 -11.10
CA TRP A 253 6.93 7.37 -10.59
C TRP A 253 8.31 7.82 -11.02
N GLU A 254 9.27 6.90 -11.11
CA GLU A 254 10.58 7.16 -11.72
C GLU A 254 10.44 7.53 -13.21
N THR A 255 9.48 6.92 -13.92
CA THR A 255 9.19 7.25 -15.32
C THR A 255 8.55 8.64 -15.44
N VAL A 256 7.63 8.99 -14.53
CA VAL A 256 7.02 10.33 -14.52
C VAL A 256 8.06 11.39 -14.18
N GLU A 257 8.91 11.15 -13.21
CA GLU A 257 10.03 12.05 -12.86
C GLU A 257 10.94 12.28 -14.07
N GLN A 258 11.37 11.21 -14.73
CA GLN A 258 12.21 11.35 -15.92
C GLN A 258 11.53 12.15 -17.05
N ASN A 259 10.23 11.92 -17.28
CA ASN A 259 9.45 12.69 -18.23
C ASN A 259 9.39 14.18 -17.87
N CYS A 260 9.26 14.50 -16.57
CA CYS A 260 9.31 15.87 -16.06
C CYS A 260 10.66 16.52 -16.32
N VAL A 261 11.76 15.82 -16.00
CA VAL A 261 13.14 16.30 -16.24
C VAL A 261 13.39 16.52 -17.73
N ASP A 262 13.00 15.57 -18.58
CA ASP A 262 13.13 15.67 -20.04
C ASP A 262 12.34 16.85 -20.63
N ALA A 263 11.25 17.25 -19.96
CA ALA A 263 10.44 18.42 -20.30
C ALA A 263 10.90 19.74 -19.63
N GLY A 264 12.01 19.71 -18.88
CA GLY A 264 12.65 20.90 -18.33
C GLY A 264 12.27 21.24 -16.88
N VAL A 265 11.60 20.35 -16.16
CA VAL A 265 11.35 20.50 -14.71
C VAL A 265 12.65 20.34 -13.94
N THR A 266 12.90 21.24 -12.99
CA THR A 266 14.01 21.10 -12.05
C THR A 266 13.58 20.18 -10.90
N VAL A 267 14.33 19.12 -10.64
CA VAL A 267 14.04 18.18 -9.55
C VAL A 267 15.24 18.14 -8.58
N LEU A 268 14.96 18.44 -7.31
CA LEU A 268 15.97 18.46 -6.26
C LEU A 268 15.64 17.35 -5.23
N THR A 269 16.54 16.38 -5.11
CA THR A 269 16.51 15.33 -4.08
C THR A 269 17.32 15.71 -2.86
N GLY A 270 17.02 15.13 -1.69
CA GLY A 270 17.67 15.50 -0.43
C GLY A 270 17.29 16.94 0.01
N ALA A 271 16.23 17.49 -0.53
CA ALA A 271 15.76 18.86 -0.31
C ALA A 271 14.55 18.86 0.63
N LYS A 272 14.79 18.79 1.93
CA LYS A 272 13.73 18.77 2.94
C LYS A 272 13.21 20.16 3.22
N VAL A 273 11.96 20.45 2.90
CA VAL A 273 11.32 21.72 3.26
C VAL A 273 11.10 21.79 4.77
N VAL A 274 11.59 22.88 5.38
CA VAL A 274 11.61 23.08 6.85
C VAL A 274 10.89 24.33 7.30
N ALA A 275 10.65 25.30 6.40
CA ALA A 275 9.85 26.48 6.68
C ALA A 275 9.14 26.98 5.43
N ILE A 276 7.94 27.56 5.63
CA ILE A 276 7.13 28.16 4.57
C ILE A 276 6.80 29.58 5.01
N HIS A 277 7.18 30.56 4.21
CA HIS A 277 7.07 31.98 4.53
C HIS A 277 5.91 32.64 3.79
N ARG A 278 5.13 33.42 4.50
CA ARG A 278 4.02 34.23 3.96
C ARG A 278 4.42 35.69 3.91
N GLU A 279 4.03 36.38 2.86
CA GLU A 279 4.09 37.81 2.75
C GLU A 279 2.67 38.34 2.42
N ASN A 280 2.11 39.20 3.25
CA ASN A 280 0.75 39.75 3.08
C ASN A 280 -0.34 38.64 2.97
N GLY A 281 -0.18 37.53 3.71
CA GLY A 281 -1.14 36.43 3.74
C GLY A 281 -1.03 35.44 2.56
N VAL A 282 -0.02 35.61 1.67
CA VAL A 282 0.24 34.72 0.54
C VAL A 282 1.60 34.05 0.74
N ILE A 283 1.72 32.78 0.37
CA ILE A 283 3.01 32.08 0.43
C ILE A 283 3.94 32.69 -0.62
N ALA A 284 5.11 33.13 -0.16
CA ALA A 284 6.10 33.84 -0.97
C ALA A 284 7.39 33.05 -1.19
N SER A 285 7.76 32.17 -0.24
CA SER A 285 8.96 31.35 -0.33
C SER A 285 8.92 30.16 0.60
N VAL A 286 9.79 29.19 0.32
CA VAL A 286 10.07 28.04 1.19
C VAL A 286 11.54 27.96 1.49
N ASP A 287 11.90 27.51 2.69
CA ASP A 287 13.25 27.12 3.03
C ASP A 287 13.36 25.60 3.01
N TYR A 288 14.36 25.09 2.33
CA TYR A 288 14.70 23.67 2.38
C TYR A 288 16.14 23.47 2.87
N GLU A 289 16.37 22.35 3.52
CA GLU A 289 17.69 21.90 3.96
C GLU A 289 18.15 20.72 3.11
N ASP A 290 19.42 20.78 2.69
CA ASP A 290 20.08 19.65 2.01
C ASP A 290 20.62 18.61 3.04
N ALA A 291 21.23 17.54 2.54
CA ALA A 291 21.78 16.47 3.38
C ALA A 291 22.89 16.94 4.33
N GLU A 292 23.56 18.03 4.01
CA GLU A 292 24.61 18.67 4.82
C GLU A 292 24.03 19.68 5.84
N GLY A 293 22.71 19.88 5.85
CA GLY A 293 22.00 20.81 6.73
C GLY A 293 22.13 22.28 6.27
N LYS A 294 22.55 22.53 5.04
CA LYS A 294 22.58 23.87 4.47
C LYS A 294 21.18 24.29 4.07
N ARG A 295 20.72 25.40 4.63
CA ARG A 295 19.40 25.97 4.31
C ARG A 295 19.48 26.89 3.10
N THR A 296 18.51 26.72 2.21
CA THR A 296 18.34 27.53 1.00
C THR A 296 16.89 27.99 0.88
N THR A 297 16.70 29.29 0.60
CA THR A 297 15.38 29.86 0.37
C THR A 297 15.05 29.88 -1.12
N LEU A 298 13.88 29.35 -1.50
CA LEU A 298 13.36 29.37 -2.86
C LEU A 298 12.06 30.18 -2.92
N LYS A 299 12.02 31.19 -3.80
CA LYS A 299 10.85 32.01 -4.09
C LYS A 299 10.14 31.47 -5.31
N ALA A 300 8.80 31.58 -5.35
CA ALA A 300 8.00 31.26 -6.51
C ALA A 300 6.67 32.02 -6.51
N ASP A 301 5.98 32.00 -7.65
CA ASP A 301 4.65 32.59 -7.79
C ASP A 301 3.56 31.68 -7.23
N GLN A 302 3.78 30.34 -7.34
CA GLN A 302 2.82 29.32 -6.87
C GLN A 302 3.53 28.22 -6.08
N PHE A 303 2.81 27.63 -5.12
CA PHE A 303 3.29 26.52 -4.30
C PHE A 303 2.24 25.41 -4.24
N ILE A 304 2.66 24.19 -4.48
CA ILE A 304 1.84 22.98 -4.34
C ILE A 304 2.52 22.07 -3.33
N SER A 305 1.82 21.73 -2.24
CA SER A 305 2.37 20.83 -1.20
C SER A 305 1.68 19.49 -1.23
N SER A 306 2.48 18.42 -1.26
CA SER A 306 2.07 17.04 -1.00
C SER A 306 2.62 16.50 0.33
N MET A 307 3.10 17.38 1.19
CA MET A 307 3.57 17.03 2.53
C MET A 307 2.43 16.45 3.38
N PRO A 308 2.73 15.61 4.37
CA PRO A 308 1.78 15.32 5.43
C PRO A 308 1.28 16.62 6.07
N VAL A 309 -0.03 16.74 6.31
CA VAL A 309 -0.64 17.98 6.83
C VAL A 309 0.02 18.45 8.14
N LYS A 310 0.41 17.51 9.00
CA LYS A 310 1.18 17.80 10.22
C LYS A 310 2.46 18.57 9.91
N ASP A 311 3.26 18.08 8.98
CA ASP A 311 4.55 18.69 8.62
C ASP A 311 4.34 20.03 7.88
N LEU A 312 3.29 20.14 7.07
CA LEU A 312 2.92 21.38 6.40
C LEU A 312 2.61 22.48 7.42
N VAL A 313 1.79 22.18 8.43
CA VAL A 313 1.43 23.16 9.46
C VAL A 313 2.65 23.51 10.34
N GLU A 314 3.48 22.53 10.67
CA GLU A 314 4.74 22.78 11.39
C GLU A 314 5.70 23.69 10.58
N ALA A 315 5.75 23.52 9.26
CA ALA A 315 6.57 24.37 8.39
C ALA A 315 5.99 25.79 8.22
N LEU A 316 4.68 25.96 8.36
CA LEU A 316 3.99 27.26 8.34
C LEU A 316 4.11 28.03 9.67
N ASP A 317 4.42 27.34 10.79
CA ASP A 317 4.56 27.93 12.12
C ASP A 317 5.98 28.45 12.31
N THR A 318 6.28 29.63 11.75
CA THR A 318 7.59 30.24 11.83
C THR A 318 7.65 31.31 12.94
N GLU A 319 8.86 31.64 13.45
CA GLU A 319 9.02 32.68 14.46
C GLU A 319 8.56 34.08 13.98
N GLN A 320 8.71 34.33 12.67
CA GLN A 320 8.36 35.62 12.06
C GLN A 320 6.86 35.73 11.76
N ASP A 321 6.19 34.64 11.50
CA ASP A 321 4.78 34.55 11.17
C ASP A 321 4.17 33.27 11.73
N PRO A 322 3.86 33.23 13.04
CA PRO A 322 3.36 32.03 13.69
C PRO A 322 1.95 31.66 13.18
N ALA A 323 1.74 30.35 12.99
CA ALA A 323 0.43 29.83 12.68
C ALA A 323 -0.50 29.90 13.92
N PRO A 324 -1.84 29.91 13.74
CA PRO A 324 -2.77 29.84 14.86
C PRO A 324 -2.49 28.62 15.74
N GLN A 325 -2.26 28.86 17.05
CA GLN A 325 -1.75 27.82 17.95
C GLN A 325 -2.74 26.67 18.20
N ASP A 326 -4.02 26.92 18.09
CA ASP A 326 -5.07 25.91 18.10
C ASP A 326 -4.95 24.98 16.87
N MET A 327 -4.69 25.50 15.68
CA MET A 327 -4.45 24.74 14.46
C MET A 327 -3.14 23.95 14.53
N VAL A 328 -2.09 24.55 15.09
CA VAL A 328 -0.82 23.85 15.36
C VAL A 328 -1.04 22.66 16.31
N ALA A 329 -1.85 22.85 17.35
CA ALA A 329 -2.19 21.78 18.28
C ALA A 329 -2.96 20.63 17.62
N VAL A 330 -3.95 20.97 16.77
CA VAL A 330 -4.68 19.97 15.96
C VAL A 330 -3.74 19.20 15.05
N ALA A 331 -2.89 19.90 14.29
CA ALA A 331 -1.95 19.26 13.36
C ALA A 331 -0.95 18.34 14.08
N LYS A 332 -0.38 18.80 15.21
CA LYS A 332 0.51 17.97 16.03
C LYS A 332 -0.17 16.72 16.59
N GLY A 333 -1.47 16.82 16.87
CA GLY A 333 -2.29 15.71 17.35
C GLY A 333 -2.72 14.73 16.24
N LEU A 334 -2.55 15.03 14.95
CA LEU A 334 -2.89 14.10 13.86
C LEU A 334 -2.00 12.86 13.93
N PRO A 335 -2.58 11.66 14.13
CA PRO A 335 -1.81 10.45 14.25
C PRO A 335 -1.49 9.84 12.89
N TYR A 336 -0.33 9.24 12.79
CA TYR A 336 0.09 8.41 11.66
C TYR A 336 0.56 7.06 12.16
N ARG A 337 0.44 6.05 11.31
CA ARG A 337 1.08 4.75 11.53
C ARG A 337 2.28 4.63 10.61
N ASP A 338 3.37 4.21 11.20
CA ASP A 338 4.59 3.83 10.50
C ASP A 338 4.59 2.33 10.27
N PHE A 339 5.45 1.86 9.41
CA PHE A 339 5.72 0.44 9.32
C PHE A 339 7.17 0.15 8.92
N VAL A 340 7.57 -1.07 9.18
CA VAL A 340 8.84 -1.62 8.77
C VAL A 340 8.57 -2.81 7.87
N THR A 341 9.23 -2.86 6.71
CA THR A 341 9.25 -4.05 5.87
C THR A 341 10.60 -4.74 6.00
N VAL A 342 10.59 -6.04 6.29
CA VAL A 342 11.79 -6.88 6.30
C VAL A 342 11.72 -7.84 5.12
N GLY A 343 12.56 -7.61 4.11
CA GLY A 343 12.75 -8.52 2.98
C GLY A 343 13.60 -9.71 3.38
N ILE A 344 13.18 -10.92 3.02
CA ILE A 344 13.89 -12.17 3.28
C ILE A 344 13.96 -12.98 1.99
N LEU A 345 15.19 -13.25 1.52
CA LEU A 345 15.46 -14.10 0.37
C LEU A 345 15.78 -15.52 0.83
N VAL A 346 15.06 -16.49 0.28
CA VAL A 346 15.30 -17.92 0.55
C VAL A 346 15.34 -18.73 -0.76
N LYS A 347 15.99 -19.90 -0.75
CA LYS A 347 15.94 -20.80 -1.93
C LYS A 347 14.54 -21.34 -2.19
N ARG A 348 13.79 -21.64 -1.14
CA ARG A 348 12.42 -22.18 -1.27
C ARG A 348 11.64 -21.99 0.01
N LEU A 349 10.32 -21.94 -0.11
CA LEU A 349 9.43 -21.95 1.04
C LEU A 349 9.15 -23.39 1.48
N LYS A 350 8.94 -23.59 2.77
CA LYS A 350 8.38 -24.82 3.34
C LYS A 350 6.90 -24.95 3.00
N LEU A 351 6.20 -23.80 2.87
CA LEU A 351 4.81 -23.76 2.45
C LEU A 351 4.66 -24.36 1.06
N LYS A 352 3.70 -25.30 0.91
CA LYS A 352 3.38 -25.93 -0.37
C LYS A 352 2.19 -25.22 -1.01
N ASN A 353 2.24 -25.09 -2.32
CA ASN A 353 1.06 -24.71 -3.09
C ASN A 353 0.06 -25.89 -3.09
N THR A 354 -1.07 -25.69 -2.42
CA THR A 354 -2.18 -26.66 -2.35
C THR A 354 -3.38 -26.23 -3.18
N THR A 355 -3.19 -25.24 -4.05
CA THR A 355 -4.22 -24.70 -4.95
C THR A 355 -3.98 -25.24 -6.38
N ASP A 356 -5.00 -25.07 -7.25
CA ASP A 356 -4.88 -25.37 -8.68
C ASP A 356 -4.20 -24.24 -9.49
N ILE A 357 -3.74 -23.17 -8.82
CA ILE A 357 -3.11 -22.03 -9.48
C ILE A 357 -1.62 -22.36 -9.73
N PRO A 358 -1.16 -22.41 -10.98
CA PRO A 358 0.23 -22.69 -11.29
C PRO A 358 1.12 -21.50 -10.90
N THR A 359 2.29 -21.79 -10.33
CA THR A 359 3.30 -20.80 -9.90
C THR A 359 4.70 -21.24 -10.31
N LEU A 360 5.61 -20.26 -10.37
CA LEU A 360 7.04 -20.52 -10.58
C LEU A 360 7.65 -21.25 -9.37
N GLY A 361 8.89 -21.68 -9.53
CA GLY A 361 9.66 -22.38 -8.50
C GLY A 361 9.56 -23.89 -8.60
N ASN A 362 10.55 -24.57 -8.01
CA ASN A 362 10.60 -26.02 -7.93
C ASN A 362 10.97 -26.45 -6.49
N PRO A 363 9.97 -26.90 -5.68
CA PRO A 363 8.54 -27.04 -6.00
C PRO A 363 7.83 -25.71 -6.21
N PRO A 364 6.63 -25.69 -6.86
CA PRO A 364 5.83 -24.49 -7.05
C PRO A 364 5.55 -23.77 -5.74
N ILE A 365 5.75 -22.44 -5.71
CA ILE A 365 5.53 -21.60 -4.52
C ILE A 365 4.03 -21.36 -4.30
N VAL A 366 3.64 -20.91 -3.11
CA VAL A 366 2.25 -20.47 -2.85
C VAL A 366 1.86 -19.32 -3.79
N PRO A 367 0.61 -19.26 -4.29
CA PRO A 367 0.22 -18.32 -5.34
C PRO A 367 -0.07 -16.89 -4.83
N ASP A 368 0.01 -16.68 -3.52
CA ASP A 368 -0.38 -15.42 -2.90
C ASP A 368 0.56 -14.30 -3.31
N CYS A 369 0.00 -13.16 -3.72
CA CYS A 369 0.74 -11.91 -3.78
C CYS A 369 1.05 -11.44 -2.36
N TRP A 370 0.05 -11.54 -1.45
CA TRP A 370 0.24 -11.30 -0.02
C TRP A 370 -0.69 -12.15 0.83
N ILE A 371 -0.27 -12.37 2.08
CA ILE A 371 -0.99 -13.11 3.11
C ILE A 371 -1.21 -12.18 4.30
N TYR A 372 -2.46 -12.00 4.72
CA TYR A 372 -2.81 -11.30 5.95
C TYR A 372 -2.56 -12.20 7.16
N VAL A 373 -1.69 -11.80 8.08
CA VAL A 373 -1.41 -12.55 9.30
C VAL A 373 -2.28 -12.04 10.43
N GLN A 374 -3.45 -12.65 10.58
CA GLN A 374 -4.45 -12.25 11.57
C GLN A 374 -4.31 -12.98 12.92
N ASP A 375 -3.47 -14.00 12.96
CA ASP A 375 -3.14 -14.72 14.20
C ASP A 375 -2.47 -13.76 15.21
N PRO A 376 -3.03 -13.60 16.43
CA PRO A 376 -2.50 -12.68 17.43
C PRO A 376 -1.13 -13.11 17.98
N GLY A 377 -0.72 -14.36 17.77
CA GLY A 377 0.58 -14.88 18.20
C GLY A 377 1.79 -14.35 17.39
N TYR A 378 1.57 -13.55 16.34
CA TYR A 378 2.59 -12.98 15.48
C TYR A 378 2.49 -11.46 15.39
N LYS A 379 3.64 -10.77 15.39
CA LYS A 379 3.69 -9.30 15.21
C LYS A 379 3.54 -8.92 13.74
N VAL A 380 4.03 -9.75 12.82
CA VAL A 380 3.87 -9.51 11.38
C VAL A 380 2.39 -9.36 11.02
N GLY A 381 2.08 -8.30 10.28
CA GLY A 381 0.71 -8.03 9.81
C GLY A 381 0.43 -8.60 8.43
N ARG A 382 1.39 -8.49 7.52
CA ARG A 382 1.29 -9.02 6.15
C ARG A 382 2.60 -9.65 5.71
N LEU A 383 2.49 -10.73 4.94
CA LEU A 383 3.60 -11.37 4.26
C LEU A 383 3.36 -11.25 2.76
N GLN A 384 4.27 -10.59 2.04
CA GLN A 384 4.26 -10.47 0.59
C GLN A 384 5.18 -11.52 -0.04
N ILE A 385 4.81 -12.03 -1.22
CA ILE A 385 5.63 -12.91 -2.06
C ILE A 385 5.86 -12.19 -3.39
N PHE A 386 6.99 -11.51 -3.50
CA PHE A 386 7.27 -10.61 -4.64
C PHE A 386 7.34 -11.32 -5.98
N ASN A 387 7.74 -12.60 -6.01
CA ASN A 387 7.71 -13.44 -7.21
C ASN A 387 6.33 -13.46 -7.91
N ASN A 388 5.24 -13.35 -7.14
CA ASN A 388 3.87 -13.40 -7.65
C ASN A 388 3.32 -12.03 -8.10
N TRP A 389 3.95 -10.93 -7.65
CA TRP A 389 3.63 -9.59 -8.14
C TRP A 389 4.21 -9.38 -9.54
N SER A 390 5.50 -9.65 -9.69
CA SER A 390 6.18 -9.65 -10.98
C SER A 390 7.40 -10.56 -10.94
N PRO A 391 7.62 -11.43 -11.94
CA PRO A 391 8.81 -12.26 -11.99
C PRO A 391 10.11 -11.46 -12.11
N TYR A 392 10.03 -10.21 -12.53
CA TYR A 392 11.17 -9.32 -12.73
C TYR A 392 11.60 -8.58 -11.44
N LEU A 393 10.88 -8.76 -10.33
CA LEU A 393 11.29 -8.26 -9.02
C LEU A 393 12.38 -9.12 -8.37
N VAL A 394 12.54 -10.37 -8.82
CA VAL A 394 13.45 -11.34 -8.23
C VAL A 394 14.53 -11.72 -9.22
N LYS A 395 15.79 -11.50 -8.82
CA LYS A 395 16.96 -11.74 -9.68
C LYS A 395 17.02 -13.17 -10.21
N ASP A 396 16.71 -14.12 -9.36
CA ASP A 396 16.73 -15.56 -9.66
C ASP A 396 15.36 -16.15 -9.31
N VAL A 397 14.35 -15.80 -10.12
CA VAL A 397 12.94 -16.06 -9.85
C VAL A 397 12.57 -17.54 -9.85
N ASP A 398 13.34 -18.38 -10.52
CA ASP A 398 13.10 -19.81 -10.62
C ASP A 398 13.61 -20.59 -9.42
N ASP A 399 14.71 -20.14 -8.82
CA ASP A 399 15.44 -20.86 -7.77
C ASP A 399 15.38 -20.16 -6.40
N THR A 400 14.81 -18.92 -6.33
CA THR A 400 14.70 -18.18 -5.08
C THR A 400 13.32 -17.57 -4.88
N VAL A 401 12.98 -17.32 -3.62
CA VAL A 401 11.76 -16.62 -3.22
C VAL A 401 12.15 -15.39 -2.41
N TRP A 402 11.70 -14.23 -2.89
CA TRP A 402 11.85 -12.96 -2.22
C TRP A 402 10.52 -12.59 -1.57
N SER A 403 10.51 -12.46 -0.24
CA SER A 403 9.32 -12.17 0.53
C SER A 403 9.54 -10.96 1.43
N GLY A 404 8.47 -10.16 1.65
CA GLY A 404 8.47 -9.01 2.53
C GLY A 404 7.52 -9.19 3.71
N LEU A 405 8.03 -9.00 4.92
CA LEU A 405 7.24 -9.03 6.15
C LEU A 405 6.97 -7.60 6.60
N GLU A 406 5.70 -7.23 6.67
CA GLU A 406 5.28 -5.90 7.09
C GLU A 406 4.89 -5.89 8.57
N TYR A 407 5.56 -5.01 9.32
CA TYR A 407 5.35 -4.78 10.75
C TYR A 407 4.81 -3.37 10.95
N PHE A 408 3.58 -3.25 11.42
CA PHE A 408 3.02 -1.96 11.81
C PHE A 408 3.58 -1.55 13.16
N CYS A 409 4.07 -0.34 13.23
CA CYS A 409 4.75 0.21 14.40
C CYS A 409 4.58 1.73 14.46
N GLU A 410 5.22 2.34 15.45
CA GLU A 410 5.37 3.77 15.58
C GLU A 410 6.85 4.12 15.70
N GLU A 411 7.24 5.27 15.19
CA GLU A 411 8.60 5.77 15.36
C GLU A 411 8.93 5.85 16.87
N GLY A 412 10.01 5.19 17.28
CA GLY A 412 10.44 5.11 18.67
C GLY A 412 9.98 3.87 19.44
N ASP A 413 9.11 3.02 18.88
CA ASP A 413 8.74 1.76 19.52
C ASP A 413 9.91 0.74 19.50
N ASP A 414 9.76 -0.34 20.29
CA ASP A 414 10.80 -1.37 20.42
C ASP A 414 11.19 -1.99 19.07
N PHE A 415 10.21 -2.23 18.19
CA PHE A 415 10.49 -2.84 16.88
C PHE A 415 11.12 -1.85 15.90
N TRP A 416 10.68 -0.59 15.94
CA TRP A 416 11.28 0.49 15.15
C TRP A 416 12.76 0.70 15.50
N ASN A 417 13.09 0.66 16.79
CA ASN A 417 14.44 0.90 17.31
C ASN A 417 15.38 -0.30 17.19
N MET A 418 14.90 -1.50 16.82
CA MET A 418 15.77 -2.65 16.57
C MET A 418 16.83 -2.29 15.52
N THR A 419 18.00 -2.90 15.62
CA THR A 419 18.97 -2.90 14.52
C THR A 419 18.46 -3.73 13.36
N ASP A 420 19.06 -3.60 12.18
CA ASP A 420 18.64 -4.36 10.99
C ASP A 420 18.83 -5.87 11.21
N GLU A 421 19.91 -6.26 11.92
CA GLU A 421 20.15 -7.65 12.28
C GLU A 421 19.12 -8.19 13.29
N GLU A 422 18.70 -7.38 14.26
CA GLU A 422 17.68 -7.77 15.26
C GLU A 422 16.32 -7.96 14.61
N ALA A 423 15.90 -6.99 13.77
CA ALA A 423 14.64 -7.07 13.03
C ALA A 423 14.63 -8.26 12.06
N THR A 424 15.76 -8.51 11.37
CA THR A 424 15.94 -9.68 10.50
C THR A 424 15.82 -10.99 11.29
N ARG A 425 16.51 -11.12 12.40
CA ARG A 425 16.40 -12.32 13.27
C ARG A 425 14.98 -12.52 13.78
N PHE A 426 14.29 -11.43 14.13
CA PHE A 426 12.89 -11.47 14.56
C PHE A 426 12.00 -11.98 13.43
N ALA A 427 12.12 -11.43 12.21
CA ALA A 427 11.37 -11.84 11.03
C ALA A 427 11.59 -13.33 10.68
N ILE A 428 12.83 -13.79 10.69
CA ILE A 428 13.19 -15.20 10.47
C ILE A 428 12.53 -16.12 11.51
N LYS A 429 12.53 -15.70 12.78
CA LYS A 429 11.88 -16.44 13.87
C LYS A 429 10.37 -16.56 13.63
N GLU A 430 9.70 -15.48 13.21
CA GLU A 430 8.27 -15.52 12.90
C GLU A 430 7.97 -16.41 11.69
N LEU A 431 8.70 -16.28 10.57
CA LEU A 431 8.55 -17.16 9.40
C LEU A 431 8.73 -18.64 9.76
N THR A 432 9.69 -18.94 10.63
CA THR A 432 9.94 -20.31 11.10
C THR A 432 8.77 -20.83 11.95
N ARG A 433 8.27 -20.02 12.89
CA ARG A 433 7.13 -20.37 13.75
C ARG A 433 5.83 -20.53 12.95
N MET A 434 5.63 -19.70 11.92
CA MET A 434 4.50 -19.82 10.98
C MET A 434 4.61 -21.07 10.09
N GLY A 435 5.79 -21.68 10.00
CA GLY A 435 6.05 -22.82 9.11
C GLY A 435 6.24 -22.41 7.65
N VAL A 436 6.59 -21.15 7.40
CA VAL A 436 6.88 -20.63 6.05
C VAL A 436 8.25 -21.08 5.57
N ILE A 437 9.24 -21.12 6.49
CA ILE A 437 10.59 -21.62 6.28
C ILE A 437 10.98 -22.62 7.39
N ASN A 438 12.08 -23.36 7.23
CA ASN A 438 12.55 -24.29 8.27
C ASN A 438 13.48 -23.62 9.29
N GLY A 439 14.12 -22.51 8.93
CA GLY A 439 15.00 -21.77 9.85
C GLY A 439 15.97 -20.82 9.15
N ALA A 440 16.80 -20.18 9.94
CA ALA A 440 17.77 -19.17 9.48
C ALA A 440 18.79 -19.70 8.47
N HIS A 441 19.09 -21.00 8.47
CA HIS A 441 20.02 -21.62 7.54
C HIS A 441 19.55 -21.62 6.07
N GLU A 442 18.25 -21.35 5.83
CA GLU A 442 17.67 -21.23 4.49
C GLU A 442 17.73 -19.79 3.93
N VAL A 443 18.05 -18.81 4.78
CA VAL A 443 18.09 -17.40 4.39
C VAL A 443 19.39 -17.10 3.64
N LEU A 444 19.24 -16.54 2.44
CA LEU A 444 20.35 -16.19 1.55
C LEU A 444 20.73 -14.71 1.68
N ASP A 445 19.71 -13.85 1.90
CA ASP A 445 19.87 -12.40 1.98
C ASP A 445 18.68 -11.78 2.73
N ALA A 446 18.88 -10.59 3.27
CA ALA A 446 17.82 -9.84 3.95
C ALA A 446 18.03 -8.33 3.80
N HIS A 447 16.93 -7.59 3.81
CA HIS A 447 16.94 -6.13 3.77
C HIS A 447 15.81 -5.55 4.61
N ARG A 448 16.03 -4.40 5.22
CA ARG A 448 15.04 -3.71 6.05
C ARG A 448 14.78 -2.30 5.59
N GLU A 449 13.51 -1.95 5.46
CA GLU A 449 13.06 -0.58 5.19
C GLU A 449 12.15 -0.07 6.31
N ARG A 450 12.36 1.18 6.70
CA ARG A 450 11.48 1.93 7.62
C ARG A 450 10.67 2.95 6.83
N VAL A 451 9.38 2.97 7.03
CA VAL A 451 8.46 3.88 6.34
C VAL A 451 7.71 4.70 7.38
N LYS A 452 8.02 5.99 7.43
CA LYS A 452 7.33 6.94 8.30
C LYS A 452 6.03 7.40 7.66
N LYS A 453 5.03 7.69 8.51
CA LYS A 453 3.76 8.34 8.13
C LYS A 453 3.04 7.64 6.97
N ALA A 454 3.13 6.30 6.93
CA ALA A 454 2.57 5.50 5.84
C ALA A 454 1.03 5.52 5.80
N TYR A 455 0.39 5.62 6.96
CA TYR A 455 -1.06 5.63 7.08
C TYR A 455 -1.51 6.76 7.99
N PRO A 456 -2.26 7.77 7.49
CA PRO A 456 -2.98 8.68 8.37
C PRO A 456 -4.02 7.89 9.15
N ALA A 457 -4.14 8.10 10.44
CA ALA A 457 -5.08 7.40 11.30
C ALA A 457 -6.30 8.27 11.61
N TYR A 458 -7.44 7.62 11.85
CA TYR A 458 -8.77 8.25 11.94
C TYR A 458 -9.23 8.28 13.40
N PHE A 459 -8.41 8.85 14.28
CA PHE A 459 -8.69 9.02 15.70
C PHE A 459 -7.95 10.26 16.26
N ASP A 460 -8.03 10.53 17.55
CA ASP A 460 -7.47 11.69 18.24
C ASP A 460 -8.00 13.02 17.62
N THR A 461 -7.14 13.90 17.11
CA THR A 461 -7.54 15.19 16.53
C THR A 461 -8.04 15.10 15.09
N TYR A 462 -8.14 13.90 14.51
CA TYR A 462 -8.59 13.74 13.12
C TYR A 462 -9.99 14.31 12.85
N ASP A 463 -10.89 14.26 13.83
CA ASP A 463 -12.25 14.80 13.69
C ASP A 463 -12.26 16.32 13.47
N GLN A 464 -11.16 17.02 13.84
CA GLN A 464 -10.94 18.45 13.63
C GLN A 464 -10.21 18.76 12.32
N MET A 465 -9.88 17.74 11.52
CA MET A 465 -9.17 17.89 10.24
C MET A 465 -9.90 18.82 9.23
N PRO A 466 -11.24 18.80 9.10
CA PRO A 466 -11.94 19.74 8.23
C PRO A 466 -11.68 21.21 8.59
N GLU A 467 -11.71 21.56 9.87
CA GLU A 467 -11.45 22.91 10.37
C GLU A 467 -10.00 23.34 10.14
N LEU A 468 -9.06 22.38 10.17
CA LEU A 468 -7.65 22.64 9.90
C LEU A 468 -7.37 22.93 8.42
N VAL A 469 -8.16 22.35 7.51
CA VAL A 469 -7.96 22.47 6.05
C VAL A 469 -8.64 23.73 5.51
N GLU A 470 -9.73 24.21 6.12
CA GLU A 470 -10.41 25.48 5.78
C GLU A 470 -9.58 26.70 6.18
#